data_21a3ac63ea8a720106fb850d7162a181
#
_entry.id   21a3ac63ea8a720106fb850d7162a181
#
_cell.length_a   1.000
_cell.length_b   1.000
_cell.length_c   1.000
_cell.angle_alpha   90.00
_cell.angle_beta   90.00
_cell.angle_gamma   90.00
#
_symmetry.space_group_name_H-M   'P 1'
#
loop_
_entity.id
_entity.type
_entity.pdbx_description
1 polymer ?
#
loop_
_entity_poly.entity_id
_entity_poly.type
_entity_poly.pdbx_seq_one_letter_code
_entity_poly.pdbx_strand_id
1 'polypeptide(L)'
;MDQRLETFLTVCATINYRKAAEQLHLTQPAVTKQIQALEALYGVRLFTYDSRKLRKTAQGETLEIYAISQRYQDEELRRALKRQEKTSLRIGATKSIGDYILLPQIIRFLKEPDNELFFTVDNTAHLLAQLEGGELDFVVLEGIFDKSRYESFLLRNEPYIGICAKDHPFSGCEVPMDELFSERLILREPGSGTRKILERELMQCGYTIEAFRANVCISSFKLIRHLVSEGCGVSFLYEAVVENDAQFGHFSCPPLTGVHELNVVCLKNTNVPALARRFLDL
;
A
#
# COMPACT_ATOMS: atom_id res chain seq x y z
N MET A 1 -9.49 -2.35 24.51
CA MET A 1 -10.11 -3.48 23.78
C MET A 1 -10.16 -4.74 24.65
N ASP A 2 -11.05 -5.71 24.36
CA ASP A 2 -11.12 -7.01 25.04
C ASP A 2 -9.84 -7.82 24.80
N GLN A 3 -9.22 -8.35 25.85
CA GLN A 3 -7.97 -9.12 25.75
C GLN A 3 -8.10 -10.38 24.87
N ARG A 4 -9.28 -10.97 24.79
CA ARG A 4 -9.54 -12.13 23.92
C ARG A 4 -9.46 -11.76 22.44
N LEU A 5 -9.88 -10.53 22.06
CA LEU A 5 -9.75 -10.02 20.69
C LEU A 5 -8.28 -9.77 20.35
N GLU A 6 -7.46 -9.26 21.29
CA GLU A 6 -6.00 -9.13 21.09
C GLU A 6 -5.34 -10.49 20.83
N THR A 7 -5.71 -11.48 21.65
CA THR A 7 -5.21 -12.85 21.46
C THR A 7 -5.65 -13.41 20.10
N PHE A 8 -6.89 -13.17 19.70
CA PHE A 8 -7.42 -13.59 18.42
C PHE A 8 -6.63 -12.96 17.25
N LEU A 9 -6.39 -11.65 17.28
CA LEU A 9 -5.59 -10.97 16.26
C LEU A 9 -4.17 -11.51 16.18
N THR A 10 -3.55 -11.83 17.31
CA THR A 10 -2.22 -12.43 17.35
C THR A 10 -2.20 -13.83 16.73
N VAL A 11 -3.24 -14.64 16.96
CA VAL A 11 -3.38 -15.95 16.29
C VAL A 11 -3.63 -15.77 14.79
N CYS A 12 -4.42 -14.77 14.38
CA CYS A 12 -4.62 -14.45 12.95
C CYS A 12 -3.31 -14.08 12.25
N ALA A 13 -2.45 -13.30 12.89
CA ALA A 13 -1.18 -12.89 12.33
C ALA A 13 -0.15 -14.03 12.23
N THR A 14 -0.13 -14.93 13.23
CA THR A 14 0.87 -16.01 13.30
C THR A 14 0.41 -17.31 12.64
N ILE A 15 -0.90 -17.50 12.48
CA ILE A 15 -1.56 -18.78 12.09
C ILE A 15 -0.99 -19.96 12.90
N ASN A 16 -0.67 -19.72 14.18
CA ASN A 16 -0.04 -20.69 15.05
C ASN A 16 -0.27 -20.34 16.53
N TYR A 17 -1.00 -21.18 17.26
CA TYR A 17 -1.31 -20.97 18.67
C TYR A 17 -0.06 -20.88 19.57
N ARG A 18 0.99 -21.66 19.26
CA ARG A 18 2.23 -21.65 20.05
C ARG A 18 3.00 -20.34 19.85
N LYS A 19 3.19 -19.92 18.58
CA LYS A 19 3.84 -18.64 18.27
C LYS A 19 3.07 -17.45 18.83
N ALA A 20 1.74 -17.50 18.76
CA ALA A 20 0.89 -16.47 19.38
C ALA A 20 1.08 -16.42 20.91
N ALA A 21 1.17 -17.58 21.56
CA ALA A 21 1.44 -17.68 22.99
C ALA A 21 2.80 -17.08 23.37
N GLU A 22 3.85 -17.37 22.59
CA GLU A 22 5.19 -16.82 22.77
C GLU A 22 5.16 -15.27 22.65
N GLN A 23 4.49 -14.71 21.62
CA GLN A 23 4.38 -13.26 21.43
C GLN A 23 3.59 -12.55 22.52
N LEU A 24 2.56 -13.22 23.07
CA LEU A 24 1.71 -12.67 24.12
C LEU A 24 2.25 -12.93 25.55
N HIS A 25 3.38 -13.62 25.66
CA HIS A 25 3.91 -14.08 26.96
C HIS A 25 2.91 -14.91 27.75
N LEU A 26 2.12 -15.74 27.05
CA LEU A 26 1.11 -16.64 27.61
C LEU A 26 1.51 -18.11 27.35
N THR A 27 0.79 -19.03 28.01
CA THR A 27 0.86 -20.44 27.67
C THR A 27 -0.07 -20.77 26.50
N GLN A 28 0.28 -21.75 25.65
CA GLN A 28 -0.59 -22.18 24.56
C GLN A 28 -2.01 -22.61 25.02
N PRO A 29 -2.18 -23.34 26.15
CA PRO A 29 -3.52 -23.61 26.68
C PRO A 29 -4.33 -22.35 27.03
N ALA A 30 -3.67 -21.28 27.54
CA ALA A 30 -4.33 -20.03 27.82
C ALA A 30 -4.85 -19.35 26.53
N VAL A 31 -4.02 -19.30 25.49
CA VAL A 31 -4.42 -18.80 24.15
C VAL A 31 -5.60 -19.62 23.61
N THR A 32 -5.51 -20.95 23.66
CA THR A 32 -6.59 -21.84 23.20
C THR A 32 -7.89 -21.57 23.95
N LYS A 33 -7.83 -21.41 25.28
CA LYS A 33 -9.02 -21.12 26.12
C LYS A 33 -9.64 -19.76 25.76
N GLN A 34 -8.83 -18.75 25.46
CA GLN A 34 -9.34 -17.42 25.05
C GLN A 34 -10.03 -17.49 23.69
N ILE A 35 -9.49 -18.22 22.73
CA ILE A 35 -10.13 -18.41 21.41
C ILE A 35 -11.44 -19.19 21.57
N GLN A 36 -11.45 -20.28 22.34
CA GLN A 36 -12.68 -21.04 22.61
C GLN A 36 -13.75 -20.18 23.31
N ALA A 37 -13.35 -19.27 24.19
CA ALA A 37 -14.28 -18.34 24.84
C ALA A 37 -14.90 -17.34 23.85
N LEU A 38 -14.14 -16.88 22.85
CA LEU A 38 -14.69 -16.07 21.75
C LEU A 38 -15.62 -16.89 20.85
N GLU A 39 -15.22 -18.10 20.47
CA GLU A 39 -16.05 -19.03 19.70
C GLU A 39 -17.39 -19.32 20.38
N ALA A 40 -17.34 -19.54 21.70
CA ALA A 40 -18.56 -19.74 22.51
C ALA A 40 -19.41 -18.47 22.59
N LEU A 41 -18.79 -17.28 22.74
CA LEU A 41 -19.50 -16.00 22.81
C LEU A 41 -20.27 -15.70 21.53
N TYR A 42 -19.66 -15.95 20.36
CA TYR A 42 -20.27 -15.68 19.07
C TYR A 42 -21.01 -16.88 18.45
N GLY A 43 -20.92 -18.06 19.07
CA GLY A 43 -21.58 -19.30 18.59
C GLY A 43 -21.01 -19.82 17.28
N VAL A 44 -19.77 -19.50 16.93
CA VAL A 44 -19.14 -19.85 15.66
C VAL A 44 -17.71 -20.35 15.85
N ARG A 45 -17.19 -21.11 14.87
CA ARG A 45 -15.78 -21.44 14.80
C ARG A 45 -15.02 -20.34 14.09
N LEU A 46 -13.90 -19.91 14.67
CA LEU A 46 -13.03 -18.86 14.12
C LEU A 46 -11.83 -19.45 13.37
N PHE A 47 -11.39 -20.63 13.79
CA PHE A 47 -10.31 -21.38 13.14
C PHE A 47 -10.72 -22.83 12.87
N THR A 48 -10.13 -23.38 11.82
CA THR A 48 -10.25 -24.79 11.44
C THR A 48 -8.88 -25.36 11.08
N TYR A 49 -8.77 -26.68 11.09
CA TYR A 49 -7.59 -27.38 10.59
C TYR A 49 -7.88 -27.99 9.23
N ASP A 50 -7.06 -27.66 8.24
CA ASP A 50 -7.03 -28.31 6.94
C ASP A 50 -5.68 -29.03 6.81
N SER A 51 -5.72 -30.39 6.70
CA SER A 51 -4.51 -31.21 6.57
C SER A 51 -3.40 -30.88 7.59
N ARG A 52 -3.75 -30.68 8.84
CA ARG A 52 -2.90 -30.24 9.96
C ARG A 52 -2.42 -28.78 9.93
N LYS A 53 -2.87 -27.98 8.98
CA LYS A 53 -2.57 -26.54 8.94
C LYS A 53 -3.76 -25.76 9.52
N LEU A 54 -3.45 -24.84 10.43
CA LEU A 54 -4.44 -23.92 10.98
C LEU A 54 -4.85 -22.93 9.88
N ARG A 55 -6.17 -22.69 9.75
CA ARG A 55 -6.73 -21.67 8.83
C ARG A 55 -7.85 -20.90 9.52
N LYS A 56 -8.04 -19.67 9.14
CA LYS A 56 -9.22 -18.88 9.52
C LYS A 56 -10.46 -19.42 8.78
N THR A 57 -11.60 -19.37 9.44
CA THR A 57 -12.91 -19.56 8.78
C THR A 57 -13.39 -18.23 8.19
N ALA A 58 -14.43 -18.23 7.38
CA ALA A 58 -15.07 -17.00 6.90
C ALA A 58 -15.55 -16.10 8.06
N GLN A 59 -16.06 -16.72 9.14
CA GLN A 59 -16.43 -16.01 10.37
C GLN A 59 -15.20 -15.44 11.08
N GLY A 60 -14.07 -16.16 11.07
CA GLY A 60 -12.78 -15.69 11.57
C GLY A 60 -12.29 -14.46 10.81
N GLU A 61 -12.40 -14.46 9.48
CA GLU A 61 -12.03 -13.28 8.65
C GLU A 61 -12.94 -12.08 8.95
N THR A 62 -14.24 -12.30 9.11
CA THR A 62 -15.18 -11.24 9.48
C THR A 62 -14.86 -10.65 10.85
N LEU A 63 -14.58 -11.50 11.84
CA LEU A 63 -14.20 -11.05 13.19
C LEU A 63 -12.85 -10.35 13.19
N GLU A 64 -11.88 -10.75 12.35
CA GLU A 64 -10.59 -10.09 12.23
C GLU A 64 -10.73 -8.63 11.79
N ILE A 65 -11.51 -8.38 10.74
CA ILE A 65 -11.80 -7.02 10.25
C ILE A 65 -12.42 -6.16 11.37
N TYR A 66 -13.39 -6.71 12.08
CA TYR A 66 -14.02 -6.04 13.22
C TYR A 66 -13.02 -5.75 14.36
N ALA A 67 -12.23 -6.74 14.75
CA ALA A 67 -11.29 -6.62 15.85
C ALA A 67 -10.17 -5.60 15.57
N ILE A 68 -9.68 -5.53 14.32
CA ILE A 68 -8.72 -4.51 13.87
C ILE A 68 -9.33 -3.11 14.02
N SER A 69 -10.57 -2.91 13.56
CA SER A 69 -11.26 -1.62 13.67
C SER A 69 -11.51 -1.24 15.14
N GLN A 70 -11.88 -2.19 16.00
CA GLN A 70 -12.06 -1.94 17.44
C GLN A 70 -10.74 -1.54 18.12
N ARG A 71 -9.62 -2.17 17.77
CA ARG A 71 -8.30 -1.81 18.29
C ARG A 71 -7.95 -0.37 17.94
N TYR A 72 -8.11 0.00 16.67
CA TYR A 72 -7.89 1.37 16.20
C TYR A 72 -8.76 2.39 16.98
N GLN A 73 -10.07 2.12 17.11
CA GLN A 73 -11.00 3.02 17.82
C GLN A 73 -10.64 3.17 19.30
N ASP A 74 -10.24 2.09 19.98
CA ASP A 74 -9.81 2.13 21.39
C ASP A 74 -8.54 2.99 21.54
N GLU A 75 -7.59 2.87 20.62
CA GLU A 75 -6.38 3.68 20.61
C GLU A 75 -6.68 5.16 20.33
N GLU A 76 -7.55 5.45 19.36
CA GLU A 76 -7.98 6.82 19.07
C GLU A 76 -8.71 7.47 20.26
N LEU A 77 -9.57 6.73 20.93
CA LEU A 77 -10.21 7.20 22.17
C LEU A 77 -9.17 7.55 23.23
N ARG A 78 -8.19 6.66 23.46
CA ARG A 78 -7.10 6.92 24.41
C ARG A 78 -6.27 8.15 24.05
N ARG A 79 -6.04 8.38 22.77
CA ARG A 79 -5.35 9.59 22.27
C ARG A 79 -6.21 10.82 22.50
N ALA A 80 -7.49 10.79 22.11
CA ALA A 80 -8.41 11.89 22.27
C ALA A 80 -8.55 12.33 23.74
N LEU A 81 -8.61 11.38 24.67
CA LEU A 81 -8.66 11.66 26.11
C LEU A 81 -7.38 12.31 26.68
N LYS A 82 -6.25 12.18 25.97
CA LYS A 82 -4.95 12.77 26.36
C LYS A 82 -4.66 14.10 25.67
N ARG A 83 -5.40 14.46 24.62
CA ARG A 83 -5.16 15.66 23.78
C ARG A 83 -5.81 16.91 24.33
N GLN A 84 -5.08 18.01 24.18
CA GLN A 84 -5.59 19.36 24.12
C GLN A 84 -5.67 19.77 22.64
N GLU A 85 -6.88 19.98 22.13
CA GLU A 85 -7.32 20.67 20.91
C GLU A 85 -6.53 20.58 19.57
N LYS A 86 -5.46 19.77 19.46
CA LYS A 86 -4.66 19.66 18.23
C LYS A 86 -5.18 18.58 17.29
N THR A 87 -5.31 18.88 16.00
CA THR A 87 -5.59 17.87 14.96
C THR A 87 -4.28 17.18 14.55
N SER A 88 -4.16 15.90 14.80
CA SER A 88 -3.01 15.11 14.38
C SER A 88 -3.44 14.02 13.42
N LEU A 89 -2.77 13.92 12.29
CA LEU A 89 -2.97 12.92 11.26
C LEU A 89 -1.74 12.05 11.08
N ARG A 90 -1.96 10.76 10.89
CA ARG A 90 -0.92 9.77 10.58
C ARG A 90 -1.25 9.12 9.24
N ILE A 91 -0.52 9.50 8.23
CA ILE A 91 -0.81 9.13 6.84
C ILE A 91 0.36 8.32 6.29
N GLY A 92 0.03 7.24 5.57
CA GLY A 92 1.00 6.51 4.78
C GLY A 92 0.75 6.66 3.29
N ALA A 93 1.80 6.65 2.49
CA ALA A 93 1.68 6.64 1.04
C ALA A 93 2.77 5.80 0.40
N THR A 94 2.47 5.19 -0.76
CA THR A 94 3.53 4.58 -1.58
C THR A 94 4.42 5.67 -2.17
N LYS A 95 5.64 5.31 -2.56
CA LYS A 95 6.69 6.28 -2.93
C LYS A 95 6.28 7.25 -4.03
N SER A 96 5.64 6.77 -5.09
CA SER A 96 5.17 7.64 -6.18
C SER A 96 4.20 8.70 -5.68
N ILE A 97 3.29 8.29 -4.80
CA ILE A 97 2.23 9.13 -4.27
C ILE A 97 2.79 10.10 -3.22
N GLY A 98 3.59 9.59 -2.29
CA GLY A 98 4.13 10.37 -1.18
C GLY A 98 5.10 11.45 -1.62
N ASP A 99 6.01 11.10 -2.55
CA ASP A 99 7.07 11.99 -2.99
C ASP A 99 6.60 13.04 -4.01
N TYR A 100 5.53 12.73 -4.80
CA TYR A 100 5.17 13.56 -5.96
C TYR A 100 3.72 14.06 -5.97
N ILE A 101 2.77 13.36 -5.36
CA ILE A 101 1.35 13.64 -5.53
C ILE A 101 0.73 14.37 -4.34
N LEU A 102 1.06 13.97 -3.10
CA LEU A 102 0.40 14.49 -1.90
C LEU A 102 1.01 15.78 -1.35
N LEU A 103 2.08 16.30 -1.93
CA LEU A 103 2.75 17.50 -1.44
C LEU A 103 1.82 18.72 -1.31
N PRO A 104 0.92 19.04 -2.26
CA PRO A 104 0.00 20.17 -2.13
C PRO A 104 -0.94 20.03 -0.92
N GLN A 105 -1.47 18.84 -0.66
CA GLN A 105 -2.35 18.55 0.46
C GLN A 105 -1.62 18.66 1.80
N ILE A 106 -0.38 18.15 1.86
CA ILE A 106 0.48 18.27 3.03
C ILE A 106 0.77 19.73 3.36
N ILE A 107 1.17 20.53 2.35
CA ILE A 107 1.45 21.97 2.53
C ILE A 107 0.20 22.69 3.04
N ARG A 108 -0.97 22.43 2.45
CA ARG A 108 -2.22 23.05 2.88
C ARG A 108 -2.56 22.68 4.34
N PHE A 109 -2.44 21.42 4.71
CA PHE A 109 -2.71 20.95 6.07
C PHE A 109 -1.81 21.60 7.11
N LEU A 110 -0.51 21.74 6.81
CA LEU A 110 0.47 22.32 7.71
C LEU A 110 0.46 23.85 7.78
N LYS A 111 -0.35 24.55 6.95
CA LYS A 111 -0.58 25.99 7.10
C LYS A 111 -1.39 26.32 8.36
N GLU A 112 -2.19 25.38 8.87
CA GLU A 112 -2.86 25.53 10.16
C GLU A 112 -1.86 25.20 11.28
N PRO A 113 -1.54 26.16 12.19
CA PRO A 113 -0.42 26.06 13.12
C PRO A 113 -0.58 24.94 14.17
N ASP A 114 -1.84 24.54 14.44
CA ASP A 114 -2.15 23.51 15.45
C ASP A 114 -2.25 22.10 14.86
N ASN A 115 -2.06 21.95 13.54
CA ASN A 115 -2.07 20.66 12.88
C ASN A 115 -0.73 19.95 13.03
N GLU A 116 -0.79 18.68 13.44
CA GLU A 116 0.36 17.78 13.51
C GLU A 116 0.22 16.68 12.47
N LEU A 117 1.28 16.42 11.71
CA LEU A 117 1.30 15.39 10.68
C LEU A 117 2.45 14.41 10.94
N PHE A 118 2.11 13.13 11.04
CA PHE A 118 3.05 12.03 10.84
C PHE A 118 2.82 11.46 9.45
N PHE A 119 3.83 11.52 8.59
CA PHE A 119 3.74 11.06 7.21
C PHE A 119 4.84 10.06 6.93
N THR A 120 4.46 8.84 6.49
CA THR A 120 5.41 7.79 6.16
C THR A 120 5.28 7.37 4.70
N VAL A 121 6.42 7.07 4.08
CA VAL A 121 6.49 6.57 2.70
C VAL A 121 7.11 5.19 2.73
N ASP A 122 6.34 4.18 2.30
CA ASP A 122 6.78 2.78 2.31
C ASP A 122 6.12 1.99 1.16
N ASN A 123 6.35 0.70 1.11
CA ASN A 123 5.66 -0.21 0.21
C ASN A 123 4.25 -0.58 0.72
N THR A 124 3.40 -1.04 -0.20
CA THR A 124 1.99 -1.36 0.09
C THR A 124 1.82 -2.32 1.27
N ALA A 125 2.65 -3.36 1.37
CA ALA A 125 2.50 -4.38 2.41
C ALA A 125 2.78 -3.81 3.81
N HIS A 126 3.84 -3.03 3.97
CA HIS A 126 4.17 -2.36 5.24
C HIS A 126 3.12 -1.33 5.63
N LEU A 127 2.65 -0.51 4.67
CA LEU A 127 1.62 0.50 4.93
C LEU A 127 0.31 -0.13 5.40
N LEU A 128 -0.13 -1.22 4.76
CA LEU A 128 -1.32 -1.95 5.20
C LEU A 128 -1.14 -2.59 6.58
N ALA A 129 0.04 -3.13 6.88
CA ALA A 129 0.34 -3.65 8.21
C ALA A 129 0.29 -2.56 9.30
N GLN A 130 0.86 -1.38 9.03
CA GLN A 130 0.80 -0.23 9.93
C GLN A 130 -0.65 0.30 10.10
N LEU A 131 -1.43 0.31 9.03
CA LEU A 131 -2.85 0.66 9.07
C LEU A 131 -3.63 -0.32 9.96
N GLU A 132 -3.46 -1.63 9.75
CA GLU A 132 -4.07 -2.68 10.57
C GLU A 132 -3.56 -2.64 12.03
N GLY A 133 -2.30 -2.24 12.23
CA GLY A 133 -1.70 -2.00 13.55
C GLY A 133 -2.25 -0.78 14.29
N GLY A 134 -3.01 0.10 13.61
CA GLY A 134 -3.51 1.36 14.19
C GLY A 134 -2.42 2.43 14.30
N GLU A 135 -1.27 2.24 13.64
CA GLU A 135 -0.19 3.22 13.59
C GLU A 135 -0.50 4.36 12.62
N LEU A 136 -1.27 4.08 11.57
CA LEU A 136 -1.73 5.03 10.56
C LEU A 136 -3.25 5.18 10.60
N ASP A 137 -3.75 6.36 10.26
CA ASP A 137 -5.18 6.66 10.14
C ASP A 137 -5.69 6.21 8.79
N PHE A 138 -4.99 6.56 7.73
CA PHE A 138 -5.26 6.06 6.38
C PHE A 138 -3.98 5.99 5.55
N VAL A 139 -4.07 5.27 4.45
CA VAL A 139 -2.96 5.15 3.50
C VAL A 139 -3.45 5.47 2.09
N VAL A 140 -2.55 5.98 1.25
CA VAL A 140 -2.81 6.20 -0.17
C VAL A 140 -1.92 5.28 -0.98
N LEU A 141 -2.55 4.40 -1.75
CA LEU A 141 -1.90 3.29 -2.41
C LEU A 141 -2.15 3.29 -3.91
N GLU A 142 -1.16 2.80 -4.62
CA GLU A 142 -1.28 2.34 -6.00
C GLU A 142 -1.31 0.81 -6.05
N GLY A 143 -1.86 0.26 -7.13
CA GLY A 143 -1.78 -1.17 -7.40
C GLY A 143 -2.83 -2.03 -6.72
N ILE A 144 -2.51 -3.30 -6.53
CA ILE A 144 -3.45 -4.34 -6.12
C ILE A 144 -3.39 -4.57 -4.61
N PHE A 145 -4.52 -4.44 -3.96
CA PHE A 145 -4.74 -4.85 -2.57
C PHE A 145 -6.15 -5.45 -2.43
N ASP A 146 -6.40 -6.17 -1.36
CA ASP A 146 -7.73 -6.76 -1.12
C ASP A 146 -8.72 -5.69 -0.63
N LYS A 147 -9.46 -5.10 -1.59
CA LYS A 147 -10.49 -4.08 -1.30
C LYS A 147 -11.60 -4.59 -0.36
N SER A 148 -11.80 -5.91 -0.23
CA SER A 148 -12.82 -6.47 0.65
C SER A 148 -12.53 -6.27 2.15
N ARG A 149 -11.27 -6.10 2.52
CA ARG A 149 -10.82 -5.93 3.91
C ARG A 149 -10.94 -4.49 4.41
N TYR A 150 -10.97 -3.51 3.51
CA TYR A 150 -10.85 -2.09 3.83
C TYR A 150 -12.05 -1.30 3.29
N GLU A 151 -12.23 -0.10 3.79
CA GLU A 151 -12.99 0.93 3.12
C GLU A 151 -12.02 1.70 2.22
N SER A 152 -12.34 1.79 0.93
CA SER A 152 -11.48 2.47 -0.03
C SER A 152 -12.27 3.31 -1.02
N PHE A 153 -11.69 4.42 -1.43
CA PHE A 153 -12.25 5.29 -2.46
C PHE A 153 -11.16 5.82 -3.37
N LEU A 154 -11.55 6.17 -4.59
CA LEU A 154 -10.65 6.71 -5.59
C LEU A 154 -10.15 8.09 -5.16
N LEU A 155 -8.82 8.29 -5.15
CA LEU A 155 -8.21 9.61 -5.07
C LEU A 155 -8.22 10.27 -6.46
N ARG A 156 -7.56 9.63 -7.42
CA ARG A 156 -7.51 10.03 -8.83
C ARG A 156 -7.05 8.89 -9.72
N ASN A 157 -7.29 9.05 -11.00
CA ASN A 157 -6.67 8.24 -12.03
C ASN A 157 -5.33 8.87 -12.42
N GLU A 158 -4.27 8.06 -12.53
CA GLU A 158 -2.91 8.53 -12.81
C GLU A 158 -2.34 7.80 -14.03
N PRO A 159 -1.83 8.54 -15.05
CA PRO A 159 -1.18 7.93 -16.19
C PRO A 159 0.10 7.20 -15.79
N TYR A 160 0.25 5.99 -16.31
CA TYR A 160 1.45 5.16 -16.19
C TYR A 160 2.10 5.09 -17.57
N ILE A 161 3.26 5.68 -17.70
CA ILE A 161 3.91 5.99 -18.98
C ILE A 161 5.31 5.38 -19.07
N GLY A 162 5.79 5.20 -20.29
CA GLY A 162 7.19 4.96 -20.56
C GLY A 162 7.97 6.28 -20.58
N ILE A 163 9.14 6.30 -19.97
CA ILE A 163 10.04 7.45 -19.95
C ILE A 163 11.41 7.09 -20.54
N CYS A 164 11.99 8.04 -21.26
CA CYS A 164 13.31 7.96 -21.86
C CYS A 164 14.02 9.32 -21.77
N ALA A 165 15.26 9.41 -22.21
CA ALA A 165 15.91 10.71 -22.39
C ALA A 165 15.15 11.54 -23.43
N LYS A 166 15.21 12.86 -23.32
CA LYS A 166 14.49 13.79 -24.20
C LYS A 166 14.76 13.55 -25.70
N ASP A 167 16.00 13.30 -26.03
CA ASP A 167 16.45 13.12 -27.43
C ASP A 167 16.44 11.65 -27.86
N HIS A 168 15.83 10.76 -27.07
CA HIS A 168 15.73 9.34 -27.41
C HIS A 168 14.74 9.13 -28.59
N PRO A 169 14.98 8.16 -29.48
CA PRO A 169 14.06 7.88 -30.61
C PRO A 169 12.62 7.58 -30.20
N PHE A 170 12.39 7.08 -28.97
CA PHE A 170 11.06 6.78 -28.46
C PHE A 170 10.28 8.02 -28.00
N SER A 171 10.94 9.17 -27.83
CA SER A 171 10.30 10.38 -27.33
C SER A 171 9.14 10.84 -28.20
N GLY A 172 7.93 10.90 -27.64
CA GLY A 172 6.69 11.27 -28.31
C GLY A 172 6.07 10.17 -29.18
N CYS A 173 6.59 8.94 -29.15
CA CYS A 173 6.16 7.85 -30.03
C CYS A 173 5.32 6.80 -29.28
N GLU A 174 4.55 6.04 -30.05
CA GLU A 174 4.07 4.73 -29.65
C GLU A 174 5.10 3.68 -30.08
N VAL A 175 5.60 2.90 -29.12
CA VAL A 175 6.73 1.99 -29.29
C VAL A 175 6.22 0.54 -29.25
N PRO A 176 6.44 -0.26 -30.28
CA PRO A 176 6.11 -1.69 -30.26
C PRO A 176 7.02 -2.46 -29.29
N MET A 177 6.50 -3.57 -28.75
CA MET A 177 7.18 -4.31 -27.67
C MET A 177 8.53 -4.91 -28.10
N ASP A 178 8.67 -5.35 -29.34
CA ASP A 178 9.90 -5.91 -29.89
C ASP A 178 11.03 -4.85 -29.99
N GLU A 179 10.70 -3.62 -30.36
CA GLU A 179 11.65 -2.50 -30.31
C GLU A 179 12.01 -2.14 -28.86
N LEU A 180 10.99 -2.09 -27.98
CA LEU A 180 11.18 -1.79 -26.56
C LEU A 180 12.13 -2.80 -25.88
N PHE A 181 12.04 -4.09 -26.21
CA PHE A 181 12.89 -5.13 -25.64
C PHE A 181 14.37 -5.02 -26.05
N SER A 182 14.69 -4.25 -27.08
CA SER A 182 16.07 -3.94 -27.45
C SER A 182 16.75 -2.99 -26.47
N GLU A 183 15.97 -2.32 -25.61
CA GLU A 183 16.46 -1.35 -24.63
C GLU A 183 16.85 -1.97 -23.29
N ARG A 184 17.61 -1.21 -22.50
CA ARG A 184 17.83 -1.51 -21.08
C ARG A 184 16.67 -1.00 -20.26
N LEU A 185 16.04 -1.88 -19.47
CA LEU A 185 15.01 -1.52 -18.53
C LEU A 185 15.63 -1.09 -17.19
N ILE A 186 15.30 0.12 -16.73
CA ILE A 186 15.62 0.60 -15.38
C ILE A 186 14.32 0.53 -14.58
N LEU A 187 14.25 -0.37 -13.60
CA LEU A 187 13.01 -0.65 -12.86
C LEU A 187 13.21 -0.54 -11.35
N ARG A 188 12.09 -0.41 -10.67
CA ARG A 188 12.03 -0.38 -9.21
C ARG A 188 12.35 -1.73 -8.59
N GLU A 189 12.64 -1.70 -7.30
CA GLU A 189 12.89 -2.88 -6.48
C GLU A 189 11.66 -3.82 -6.37
N PRO A 190 11.88 -5.13 -6.09
CA PRO A 190 10.79 -6.04 -5.76
C PRO A 190 9.94 -5.52 -4.59
N GLY A 191 8.62 -5.63 -4.72
CA GLY A 191 7.67 -5.10 -3.72
C GLY A 191 7.14 -3.70 -4.04
N SER A 192 7.77 -2.94 -4.95
CA SER A 192 7.23 -1.68 -5.47
C SER A 192 5.92 -1.90 -6.22
N GLY A 193 4.91 -1.05 -5.97
CA GLY A 193 3.65 -1.05 -6.71
C GLY A 193 3.86 -0.79 -8.20
N THR A 194 4.68 0.19 -8.53
CA THR A 194 5.04 0.57 -9.92
C THR A 194 5.64 -0.61 -10.69
N ARG A 195 6.56 -1.36 -10.06
CA ARG A 195 7.13 -2.58 -10.65
C ARG A 195 6.10 -3.68 -10.84
N LYS A 196 5.24 -3.92 -9.86
CA LYS A 196 4.18 -4.94 -9.94
C LYS A 196 3.21 -4.68 -11.09
N ILE A 197 2.93 -3.41 -11.39
CA ILE A 197 2.11 -3.04 -12.55
C ILE A 197 2.81 -3.51 -13.82
N LEU A 198 4.06 -3.11 -14.04
CA LEU A 198 4.83 -3.51 -15.23
C LEU A 198 4.91 -5.04 -15.38
N GLU A 199 5.27 -5.74 -14.31
CA GLU A 199 5.37 -7.21 -14.32
C GLU A 199 4.04 -7.88 -14.68
N ARG A 200 2.92 -7.36 -14.16
CA ARG A 200 1.58 -7.86 -14.48
C ARG A 200 1.22 -7.64 -15.95
N GLU A 201 1.43 -6.44 -16.47
CA GLU A 201 1.08 -6.12 -17.86
C GLU A 201 1.97 -6.93 -18.84
N LEU A 202 3.26 -7.09 -18.55
CA LEU A 202 4.14 -7.97 -19.31
C LEU A 202 3.62 -9.42 -19.30
N MET A 203 3.24 -9.93 -18.13
CA MET A 203 2.73 -11.30 -17.99
C MET A 203 1.43 -11.53 -18.79
N GLN A 204 0.53 -10.56 -18.86
CA GLN A 204 -0.68 -10.63 -19.66
C GLN A 204 -0.38 -10.74 -21.16
N CYS A 205 0.77 -10.21 -21.59
CA CYS A 205 1.28 -10.32 -22.95
C CYS A 205 2.15 -11.56 -23.19
N GLY A 206 2.35 -12.41 -22.16
CA GLY A 206 3.19 -13.60 -22.26
C GLY A 206 4.68 -13.35 -22.09
N TYR A 207 5.07 -12.18 -21.56
CA TYR A 207 6.47 -11.80 -21.34
C TYR A 207 6.79 -11.61 -19.87
N THR A 208 8.09 -11.50 -19.58
CA THR A 208 8.60 -11.11 -18.25
C THR A 208 9.66 -10.01 -18.44
N ILE A 209 10.19 -9.46 -17.35
CA ILE A 209 11.24 -8.44 -17.41
C ILE A 209 12.53 -8.94 -18.10
N GLU A 210 12.74 -10.23 -18.15
CA GLU A 210 13.89 -10.87 -18.83
C GLU A 210 13.82 -10.75 -20.35
N ALA A 211 12.68 -10.35 -20.93
CA ALA A 211 12.56 -10.06 -22.36
C ALA A 211 13.38 -8.83 -22.79
N PHE A 212 13.65 -7.92 -21.86
CA PHE A 212 14.51 -6.76 -22.14
C PHE A 212 15.96 -7.15 -22.28
N ARG A 213 16.71 -6.43 -23.15
CA ARG A 213 18.14 -6.65 -23.38
C ARG A 213 18.97 -6.69 -22.11
N ALA A 214 18.64 -5.88 -21.15
CA ALA A 214 19.27 -5.83 -19.82
C ALA A 214 18.32 -5.18 -18.80
N ASN A 215 18.50 -5.52 -17.52
CA ASN A 215 17.70 -4.98 -16.44
C ASN A 215 18.58 -4.35 -15.35
N VAL A 216 18.18 -3.20 -14.84
CA VAL A 216 18.80 -2.50 -13.70
C VAL A 216 17.75 -2.24 -12.64
N CYS A 217 17.95 -2.78 -11.43
CA CYS A 217 17.01 -2.64 -10.33
C CYS A 217 17.48 -1.53 -9.37
N ILE A 218 16.65 -0.49 -9.18
CA ILE A 218 16.97 0.69 -8.35
C ILE A 218 15.77 1.08 -7.49
N SER A 219 15.99 1.30 -6.19
CA SER A 219 14.93 1.68 -5.24
C SER A 219 14.68 3.20 -5.13
N SER A 220 15.49 4.04 -5.78
CA SER A 220 15.42 5.49 -5.71
C SER A 220 14.90 6.11 -7.01
N PHE A 221 13.76 6.81 -6.95
CA PHE A 221 13.24 7.58 -8.09
C PHE A 221 14.22 8.62 -8.57
N LYS A 222 14.91 9.32 -7.65
CA LYS A 222 15.93 10.31 -8.02
C LYS A 222 17.02 9.69 -8.90
N LEU A 223 17.48 8.49 -8.56
CA LEU A 223 18.53 7.79 -9.31
C LEU A 223 18.00 7.25 -10.64
N ILE A 224 16.79 6.70 -10.67
CA ILE A 224 16.13 6.25 -11.90
C ILE A 224 16.00 7.42 -12.89
N ARG A 225 15.46 8.55 -12.41
CA ARG A 225 15.30 9.75 -13.24
C ARG A 225 16.64 10.20 -13.82
N HIS A 226 17.68 10.28 -13.01
CA HIS A 226 18.99 10.71 -13.48
C HIS A 226 19.59 9.76 -14.54
N LEU A 227 19.50 8.45 -14.31
CA LEU A 227 19.99 7.47 -15.29
C LEU A 227 19.20 7.49 -16.60
N VAL A 228 17.89 7.69 -16.53
CA VAL A 228 17.05 7.80 -17.74
C VAL A 228 17.37 9.10 -18.49
N SER A 229 17.52 10.24 -17.83
CA SER A 229 17.86 11.51 -18.48
C SER A 229 19.25 11.48 -19.15
N GLU A 230 20.19 10.69 -18.61
CA GLU A 230 21.51 10.47 -19.20
C GLU A 230 21.53 9.38 -20.32
N GLY A 231 20.35 8.87 -20.73
CA GLY A 231 20.26 7.89 -21.80
C GLY A 231 20.74 6.48 -21.43
N CYS A 232 20.82 6.13 -20.14
CA CYS A 232 21.29 4.82 -19.70
C CYS A 232 20.25 3.70 -19.91
N GLY A 233 19.02 4.02 -20.31
CA GLY A 233 17.94 3.11 -20.58
C GLY A 233 16.57 3.77 -20.46
N VAL A 234 15.51 2.96 -20.49
CA VAL A 234 14.12 3.39 -20.37
C VAL A 234 13.51 2.91 -19.05
N SER A 235 12.43 3.55 -18.60
CA SER A 235 11.70 3.15 -17.41
C SER A 235 10.19 3.34 -17.59
N PHE A 236 9.40 2.73 -16.70
CA PHE A 236 7.95 2.91 -16.64
C PHE A 236 7.56 3.44 -15.26
N LEU A 237 6.95 4.60 -15.24
CA LEU A 237 6.60 5.33 -14.02
C LEU A 237 5.25 6.03 -14.18
N TYR A 238 4.68 6.50 -13.07
CA TYR A 238 3.58 7.44 -13.12
C TYR A 238 4.04 8.79 -13.64
N GLU A 239 3.22 9.43 -14.46
CA GLU A 239 3.53 10.73 -15.07
C GLU A 239 3.91 11.79 -14.04
N ALA A 240 3.24 11.81 -12.89
CA ALA A 240 3.55 12.73 -11.78
C ALA A 240 5.02 12.68 -11.30
N VAL A 241 5.74 11.57 -11.53
CA VAL A 241 7.15 11.44 -11.12
C VAL A 241 8.07 12.30 -11.99
N VAL A 242 7.67 12.60 -13.23
CA VAL A 242 8.45 13.37 -14.20
C VAL A 242 7.70 14.59 -14.72
N GLU A 243 6.56 14.92 -14.13
CA GLU A 243 5.74 16.06 -14.52
C GLU A 243 6.56 17.36 -14.47
N ASN A 244 6.43 18.16 -15.55
CA ASN A 244 7.14 19.42 -15.72
C ASN A 244 8.68 19.32 -15.79
N ASP A 245 9.26 18.14 -16.04
CA ASP A 245 10.70 17.97 -16.22
C ASP A 245 11.06 17.80 -17.71
N ALA A 246 11.58 18.87 -18.30
CA ALA A 246 11.93 18.93 -19.71
C ALA A 246 13.10 18.03 -20.13
N GLN A 247 13.74 17.30 -19.20
CA GLN A 247 14.83 16.37 -19.50
C GLN A 247 14.32 15.01 -19.99
N PHE A 248 13.02 14.72 -19.85
CA PHE A 248 12.42 13.45 -20.24
C PHE A 248 11.63 13.54 -21.53
N GLY A 249 11.77 12.51 -22.37
CA GLY A 249 10.82 12.12 -23.37
C GLY A 249 9.84 11.10 -22.79
N HIS A 250 8.57 11.20 -23.20
CA HIS A 250 7.53 10.26 -22.85
C HIS A 250 7.21 9.39 -24.06
N PHE A 251 6.95 8.11 -23.83
CA PHE A 251 6.48 7.21 -24.89
C PHE A 251 5.35 6.34 -24.38
N SER A 252 4.50 5.88 -25.28
CA SER A 252 3.50 4.87 -25.01
C SER A 252 3.92 3.51 -25.56
N CYS A 253 3.56 2.46 -24.87
CA CYS A 253 3.69 1.08 -25.32
C CYS A 253 2.45 0.31 -24.86
N PRO A 254 1.36 0.35 -25.61
CA PRO A 254 0.23 -0.51 -25.32
C PRO A 254 0.63 -1.99 -25.46
N PRO A 255 0.36 -2.85 -24.49
CA PRO A 255 -0.48 -2.72 -23.31
C PRO A 255 0.25 -2.33 -22.02
N LEU A 256 1.54 -1.98 -22.03
CA LEU A 256 2.34 -1.72 -20.83
C LEU A 256 2.08 -0.33 -20.21
N THR A 257 1.55 0.60 -20.98
CA THR A 257 1.18 1.95 -20.53
C THR A 257 -0.33 2.09 -20.43
N GLY A 258 -0.79 2.95 -19.56
CA GLY A 258 -2.23 3.13 -19.33
C GLY A 258 -2.53 4.06 -18.18
N VAL A 259 -3.71 3.92 -17.61
CA VAL A 259 -4.16 4.72 -16.47
C VAL A 259 -4.52 3.80 -15.32
N HIS A 260 -4.02 4.10 -14.13
CA HIS A 260 -4.27 3.31 -12.93
C HIS A 260 -4.89 4.14 -11.82
N GLU A 261 -5.74 3.49 -11.04
CA GLU A 261 -6.36 4.10 -9.86
C GLU A 261 -5.35 4.28 -8.73
N LEU A 262 -5.31 5.47 -8.17
CA LEU A 262 -4.73 5.73 -6.85
C LEU A 262 -5.86 5.75 -5.83
N ASN A 263 -5.75 4.92 -4.81
CA ASN A 263 -6.83 4.70 -3.86
C ASN A 263 -6.44 5.15 -2.45
N VAL A 264 -7.37 5.82 -1.78
CA VAL A 264 -7.33 6.05 -0.33
C VAL A 264 -7.90 4.82 0.36
N VAL A 265 -7.19 4.32 1.36
CA VAL A 265 -7.54 3.08 2.06
C VAL A 265 -7.60 3.34 3.55
N CYS A 266 -8.73 3.00 4.16
CA CYS A 266 -9.04 3.19 5.57
C CYS A 266 -9.51 1.87 6.19
N LEU A 267 -9.43 1.76 7.51
CA LEU A 267 -10.11 0.68 8.23
C LEU A 267 -11.63 0.84 8.13
N LYS A 268 -12.34 -0.27 7.98
CA LYS A 268 -13.82 -0.30 7.97
C LYS A 268 -14.38 0.16 9.32
N ASN A 269 -15.60 0.68 9.28
CA ASN A 269 -16.35 1.06 10.49
C ASN A 269 -15.62 2.09 11.37
N THR A 270 -14.88 3.01 10.76
CA THR A 270 -14.22 4.14 11.42
C THR A 270 -14.72 5.47 10.85
N ASN A 271 -14.43 6.59 11.52
CA ASN A 271 -14.71 7.93 11.00
C ASN A 271 -13.61 8.47 10.08
N VAL A 272 -12.58 7.66 9.83
CA VAL A 272 -11.40 8.04 9.05
C VAL A 272 -11.73 8.44 7.60
N PRO A 273 -12.67 7.79 6.89
CA PRO A 273 -12.99 8.19 5.52
C PRO A 273 -13.39 9.68 5.40
N ALA A 274 -14.17 10.21 6.35
CA ALA A 274 -14.53 11.63 6.37
C ALA A 274 -13.31 12.53 6.61
N LEU A 275 -12.42 12.12 7.51
CA LEU A 275 -11.18 12.82 7.82
C LEU A 275 -10.22 12.83 6.61
N ALA A 276 -10.07 11.68 5.95
CA ALA A 276 -9.26 11.54 4.74
C ALA A 276 -9.78 12.42 3.60
N ARG A 277 -11.10 12.45 3.36
CA ARG A 277 -11.71 13.33 2.35
C ARG A 277 -11.42 14.79 2.64
N ARG A 278 -11.57 15.23 3.89
CA ARG A 278 -11.26 16.61 4.29
C ARG A 278 -9.79 16.96 4.06
N PHE A 279 -8.85 16.06 4.38
CA PHE A 279 -7.42 16.27 4.13
C PHE A 279 -7.13 16.37 2.62
N LEU A 280 -7.78 15.53 1.80
CA LEU A 280 -7.55 15.42 0.36
C LEU A 280 -8.36 16.42 -0.48
N ASP A 281 -9.33 17.11 0.13
CA ASP A 281 -10.22 18.07 -0.55
C ASP A 281 -11.19 17.38 -1.54
N LEU A 282 -11.80 16.28 -1.08
CA LEU A 282 -12.70 15.42 -1.85
C LEU A 282 -14.13 15.46 -1.29
#